data_2a319d5717d6e5f1ada6e102d20f8201
#
_entry.id   2a319d5717d6e5f1ada6e102d20f8201
#
_cell.length_a   1.000
_cell.length_b   1.000
_cell.length_c   1.000
_cell.angle_alpha   90.00
_cell.angle_beta   90.00
_cell.angle_gamma   90.00
#
_symmetry.space_group_name_H-M   'P 1'
#
loop_
_entity.id
_entity.type
_entity.pdbx_description
1 polymer ?
#
loop_
_entity_poly.entity_id
_entity_poly.type
_entity_poly.pdbx_seq_one_letter_code
_entity_poly.pdbx_strand_id
1 'polypeptide(L)'
;MKRIYHLRSQLMPYIYSSVHQCYEDMIPLNRGLYLEYPSDEKAYQCPGEFLFGDLLLGAPVTMPGEGEQKLVSQEVWLPGGENWYHFFTGKAYQGGRTVTVESPLDEFPLFVKGGYPLPMQPYTERMCSTPLTELIVRCYPGSEGCNHSYTLYEDDGITTAYQQGESASTLMNYRKEGEQTFVTIHPAKGSYKGQPQKRAYRIELPGIQAGTKVKVNGKSVSYTHLRAHETVL
;
A
#
# COMPACT_ATOMS: atom_id res chain seq x y z
N MET A 1 2.37 3.56 -19.74
CA MET A 1 2.37 2.09 -19.50
C MET A 1 3.56 1.60 -18.68
N LYS A 2 4.82 1.94 -19.00
CA LYS A 2 6.02 1.48 -18.25
C LYS A 2 5.91 1.73 -16.73
N ARG A 3 5.44 2.91 -16.31
CA ARG A 3 5.27 3.30 -14.89
C ARG A 3 4.33 2.36 -14.14
N ILE A 4 3.22 1.94 -14.76
CA ILE A 4 2.24 1.03 -14.14
C ILE A 4 2.80 -0.38 -14.01
N TYR A 5 3.56 -0.87 -15.00
CA TYR A 5 4.24 -2.16 -14.86
C TYR A 5 5.29 -2.16 -13.75
N HIS A 6 6.05 -1.06 -13.61
CA HIS A 6 6.98 -0.92 -12.50
C HIS A 6 6.25 -0.93 -11.15
N LEU A 7 5.16 -0.18 -11.05
CA LEU A 7 4.35 -0.16 -9.82
C LEU A 7 3.80 -1.54 -9.47
N ARG A 8 3.29 -2.29 -10.47
CA ARG A 8 2.82 -3.66 -10.24
C ARG A 8 3.93 -4.56 -9.70
N SER A 9 5.15 -4.48 -10.25
CA SER A 9 6.30 -5.23 -9.73
C SER A 9 6.63 -4.83 -8.28
N GLN A 10 6.58 -3.54 -7.98
CA GLN A 10 6.85 -3.04 -6.62
C GLN A 10 5.75 -3.44 -5.62
N LEU A 11 4.52 -3.57 -6.06
CA LEU A 11 3.38 -3.98 -5.21
C LEU A 11 3.28 -5.50 -5.01
N MET A 12 4.19 -6.31 -5.54
CA MET A 12 4.10 -7.78 -5.44
C MET A 12 3.91 -8.31 -4.01
N PRO A 13 4.62 -7.81 -2.97
CA PRO A 13 4.38 -8.27 -1.61
C PRO A 13 2.95 -8.00 -1.12
N TYR A 14 2.39 -6.85 -1.48
CA TYR A 14 1.00 -6.50 -1.20
C TYR A 14 0.01 -7.37 -1.98
N ILE A 15 0.22 -7.52 -3.29
CA ILE A 15 -0.64 -8.33 -4.16
C ILE A 15 -0.66 -9.78 -3.69
N TYR A 16 0.51 -10.36 -3.38
CA TYR A 16 0.61 -11.75 -2.97
C TYR A 16 -0.08 -12.01 -1.63
N SER A 17 0.10 -11.11 -0.65
CA SER A 17 -0.60 -11.17 0.63
C SER A 17 -2.12 -11.05 0.46
N SER A 18 -2.58 -10.15 -0.43
CA SER A 18 -4.01 -9.99 -0.69
C SER A 18 -4.61 -11.18 -1.46
N VAL A 19 -3.82 -11.84 -2.32
CA VAL A 19 -4.26 -13.09 -2.98
C VAL A 19 -4.37 -14.23 -1.96
N HIS A 20 -3.45 -14.32 -1.00
CA HIS A 20 -3.59 -15.26 0.12
C HIS A 20 -4.86 -14.98 0.94
N GLN A 21 -5.14 -13.71 1.24
CA GLN A 21 -6.39 -13.31 1.89
C GLN A 21 -7.63 -13.71 1.08
N CYS A 22 -7.59 -13.59 -0.26
CA CYS A 22 -8.66 -14.11 -1.12
C CYS A 22 -8.90 -15.62 -0.93
N TYR A 23 -7.84 -16.37 -0.71
CA TYR A 23 -7.94 -17.81 -0.48
C TYR A 23 -8.54 -18.14 0.89
N GLU A 24 -8.12 -17.42 1.93
CA GLU A 24 -8.59 -17.67 3.31
C GLU A 24 -10.00 -17.14 3.56
N ASP A 25 -10.29 -15.90 3.14
CA ASP A 25 -11.50 -15.16 3.51
C ASP A 25 -12.55 -15.11 2.39
N MET A 26 -12.25 -15.65 1.21
CA MET A 26 -13.11 -15.58 0.01
C MET A 26 -13.43 -14.12 -0.43
N ILE A 27 -12.58 -13.16 -0.07
CA ILE A 27 -12.73 -11.74 -0.42
C ILE A 27 -11.89 -11.44 -1.67
N PRO A 28 -12.50 -11.03 -2.80
CA PRO A 28 -11.75 -10.76 -4.03
C PRO A 28 -10.72 -9.62 -3.86
N LEU A 29 -9.51 -9.81 -4.41
CA LEU A 29 -8.48 -8.76 -4.47
C LEU A 29 -9.00 -7.49 -5.16
N ASN A 30 -9.67 -7.67 -6.29
CA ASN A 30 -10.28 -6.58 -7.04
C ASN A 30 -11.79 -6.61 -6.83
N ARG A 31 -12.33 -5.63 -6.12
CA ARG A 31 -13.74 -5.64 -5.71
C ARG A 31 -14.39 -4.28 -5.80
N GLY A 32 -15.69 -4.28 -6.09
CA GLY A 32 -16.51 -3.07 -6.06
C GLY A 32 -16.60 -2.48 -4.64
N LEU A 33 -16.72 -1.16 -4.56
CA LEU A 33 -16.75 -0.43 -3.30
C LEU A 33 -17.89 -0.88 -2.38
N TYR A 34 -19.01 -1.31 -2.94
CA TYR A 34 -20.20 -1.77 -2.21
C TYR A 34 -19.95 -3.04 -1.36
N LEU A 35 -18.93 -3.83 -1.69
CA LEU A 35 -18.56 -4.99 -0.86
C LEU A 35 -17.93 -4.59 0.48
N GLU A 36 -17.20 -3.49 0.50
CA GLU A 36 -16.54 -2.96 1.69
C GLU A 36 -17.40 -1.95 2.43
N TYR A 37 -18.18 -1.16 1.67
CA TYR A 37 -19.02 -0.08 2.19
C TYR A 37 -20.50 -0.31 1.88
N PRO A 38 -21.10 -1.44 2.32
CA PRO A 38 -22.47 -1.83 1.93
C PRO A 38 -23.55 -0.88 2.44
N SER A 39 -23.26 -0.12 3.50
CA SER A 39 -24.18 0.85 4.10
C SER A 39 -24.12 2.23 3.45
N ASP A 40 -23.20 2.47 2.52
CA ASP A 40 -23.05 3.74 1.85
C ASP A 40 -23.63 3.65 0.42
N GLU A 41 -24.71 4.40 0.14
CA GLU A 41 -25.36 4.40 -1.17
C GLU A 41 -24.40 4.85 -2.29
N LYS A 42 -23.43 5.70 -1.98
CA LYS A 42 -22.43 6.14 -2.95
C LYS A 42 -21.60 5.00 -3.48
N ALA A 43 -21.32 3.98 -2.67
CA ALA A 43 -20.56 2.81 -3.08
C ALA A 43 -21.20 2.04 -4.26
N TYR A 44 -22.51 2.13 -4.41
CA TYR A 44 -23.27 1.51 -5.51
C TYR A 44 -23.35 2.38 -6.76
N GLN A 45 -22.98 3.66 -6.64
CA GLN A 45 -23.06 4.65 -7.73
C GLN A 45 -21.72 4.88 -8.44
N CYS A 46 -20.67 4.17 -8.05
CA CYS A 46 -19.31 4.31 -8.56
C CYS A 46 -18.84 3.06 -9.33
N PRO A 47 -19.49 2.67 -10.45
CA PRO A 47 -19.20 1.41 -11.14
C PRO A 47 -17.81 1.37 -11.78
N GLY A 48 -17.17 2.52 -11.98
CA GLY A 48 -15.81 2.64 -12.51
C GLY A 48 -14.70 2.60 -11.44
N GLU A 49 -15.10 2.54 -10.16
CA GLU A 49 -14.15 2.54 -9.05
C GLU A 49 -14.08 1.15 -8.41
N PHE A 50 -12.89 0.79 -7.92
CA PHE A 50 -12.70 -0.49 -7.26
C PHE A 50 -11.63 -0.40 -6.17
N LEU A 51 -11.77 -1.25 -5.16
CA LEU A 51 -10.68 -1.54 -4.24
C LEU A 51 -9.77 -2.61 -4.84
N PHE A 52 -8.47 -2.40 -4.67
CA PHE A 52 -7.44 -3.37 -4.99
C PHE A 52 -6.74 -3.79 -3.69
N GLY A 53 -7.17 -4.92 -3.14
CA GLY A 53 -6.94 -5.28 -1.75
C GLY A 53 -7.61 -4.29 -0.79
N ASP A 54 -7.15 -4.23 0.45
CA ASP A 54 -7.77 -3.42 1.50
C ASP A 54 -7.32 -1.95 1.50
N LEU A 55 -6.16 -1.67 0.90
CA LEU A 55 -5.46 -0.41 1.07
C LEU A 55 -5.50 0.52 -0.14
N LEU A 56 -5.79 0.01 -1.34
CA LEU A 56 -5.74 0.78 -2.57
C LEU A 56 -7.12 0.93 -3.20
N LEU A 57 -7.41 2.12 -3.73
CA LEU A 57 -8.59 2.42 -4.52
C LEU A 57 -8.15 2.91 -5.89
N GLY A 58 -8.64 2.26 -6.94
CA GLY A 58 -8.39 2.63 -8.33
C GLY A 58 -9.64 3.14 -9.02
N ALA A 59 -9.47 4.17 -9.84
CA ALA A 59 -10.51 4.72 -10.71
C ALA A 59 -9.98 4.86 -12.14
N PRO A 60 -10.03 3.79 -12.96
CA PRO A 60 -9.50 3.79 -14.31
C PRO A 60 -10.08 4.89 -15.17
N VAL A 61 -9.22 5.51 -15.98
CA VAL A 61 -9.62 6.54 -16.94
C VAL A 61 -10.26 5.87 -18.15
N THR A 62 -11.49 6.23 -18.47
CA THR A 62 -12.27 5.68 -19.59
C THR A 62 -12.57 6.71 -20.70
N MET A 63 -12.14 7.96 -20.50
CA MET A 63 -12.37 9.06 -21.43
C MET A 63 -11.07 9.51 -22.09
N PRO A 64 -11.10 10.04 -23.31
CA PRO A 64 -9.92 10.62 -23.93
C PRO A 64 -9.45 11.87 -23.18
N GLY A 65 -8.13 12.08 -23.13
CA GLY A 65 -7.56 13.29 -22.55
C GLY A 65 -7.70 14.50 -23.45
N GLU A 66 -7.84 15.68 -22.87
CA GLU A 66 -7.99 16.96 -23.52
C GLU A 66 -6.70 17.80 -23.48
N GLY A 67 -6.61 18.76 -24.39
CA GLY A 67 -5.48 19.69 -24.49
C GLY A 67 -4.17 19.03 -24.97
N GLU A 68 -3.10 19.81 -24.98
CA GLU A 68 -1.77 19.35 -25.40
C GLU A 68 -1.20 18.27 -24.47
N GLN A 69 -1.49 18.35 -23.18
CA GLN A 69 -1.02 17.39 -22.16
C GLN A 69 -1.88 16.14 -22.07
N LYS A 70 -2.99 16.08 -22.81
CA LYS A 70 -3.96 14.96 -22.78
C LYS A 70 -4.35 14.57 -21.36
N LEU A 71 -4.69 15.56 -20.55
CA LEU A 71 -5.18 15.35 -19.20
C LEU A 71 -6.64 14.93 -19.21
N VAL A 72 -6.99 13.99 -18.34
CA VAL A 72 -8.37 13.63 -18.08
C VAL A 72 -8.72 14.10 -16.68
N SER A 73 -9.78 14.90 -16.58
CA SER A 73 -10.39 15.29 -15.30
C SER A 73 -11.57 14.37 -15.03
N GLN A 74 -11.55 13.67 -13.90
CA GLN A 74 -12.64 12.79 -13.50
C GLN A 74 -12.97 12.92 -12.01
N GLU A 75 -14.21 12.65 -11.66
CA GLU A 75 -14.65 12.58 -10.29
C GLU A 75 -14.39 11.19 -9.74
N VAL A 76 -13.93 11.12 -8.50
CA VAL A 76 -13.66 9.89 -7.75
C VAL A 76 -14.27 10.04 -6.36
N TRP A 77 -15.09 9.09 -5.95
CA TRP A 77 -15.62 9.04 -4.61
C TRP A 77 -14.66 8.32 -3.67
N LEU A 78 -14.23 9.02 -2.64
CA LEU A 78 -13.36 8.48 -1.60
C LEU A 78 -14.18 8.09 -0.37
N PRO A 79 -14.26 6.82 0.00
CA PRO A 79 -15.02 6.37 1.17
C PRO A 79 -14.61 7.06 2.47
N GLY A 80 -15.57 7.21 3.39
CA GLY A 80 -15.35 7.82 4.69
C GLY A 80 -14.53 6.96 5.65
N GLY A 81 -14.20 7.52 6.81
CA GLY A 81 -13.44 6.85 7.88
C GLY A 81 -11.95 7.12 7.84
N GLU A 82 -11.35 7.23 6.66
CA GLU A 82 -9.90 7.40 6.49
C GLU A 82 -9.57 8.62 5.65
N ASN A 83 -8.32 9.08 5.76
CA ASN A 83 -7.70 9.96 4.78
C ASN A 83 -7.15 9.12 3.62
N TRP A 84 -7.28 9.65 2.41
CA TRP A 84 -6.77 9.04 1.20
C TRP A 84 -5.65 9.87 0.60
N TYR A 85 -4.69 9.22 0.03
CA TYR A 85 -3.54 9.88 -0.61
C TYR A 85 -3.42 9.44 -2.05
N HIS A 86 -3.38 10.41 -2.97
CA HIS A 86 -3.11 10.10 -4.36
C HIS A 86 -1.70 9.51 -4.49
N PHE A 87 -1.61 8.29 -4.97
CA PHE A 87 -0.39 7.48 -4.90
C PHE A 87 0.83 8.13 -5.57
N PHE A 88 0.61 8.77 -6.72
CA PHE A 88 1.70 9.33 -7.52
C PHE A 88 2.13 10.73 -7.08
N THR A 89 1.22 11.53 -6.55
CA THR A 89 1.49 12.92 -6.15
C THR A 89 1.68 13.09 -4.63
N GLY A 90 1.19 12.14 -3.83
CA GLY A 90 1.15 12.27 -2.37
C GLY A 90 0.10 13.25 -1.86
N LYS A 91 -0.73 13.84 -2.74
CA LYS A 91 -1.77 14.79 -2.33
C LYS A 91 -2.79 14.10 -1.43
N ALA A 92 -3.06 14.73 -0.29
CA ALA A 92 -4.00 14.22 0.70
C ALA A 92 -5.44 14.66 0.39
N TYR A 93 -6.39 13.77 0.64
CA TYR A 93 -7.82 14.00 0.55
C TYR A 93 -8.50 13.40 1.77
N GLN A 94 -9.47 14.11 2.29
CA GLN A 94 -10.34 13.57 3.34
C GLN A 94 -11.36 12.62 2.70
N GLY A 95 -11.59 11.46 3.30
CA GLY A 95 -12.65 10.55 2.88
C GLY A 95 -14.06 11.08 3.11
N GLY A 96 -15.07 10.35 2.63
CA GLY A 96 -16.48 10.70 2.71
C GLY A 96 -16.91 11.77 1.68
N ARG A 97 -16.16 11.94 0.59
CA ARG A 97 -16.47 12.95 -0.44
C ARG A 97 -16.04 12.49 -1.83
N THR A 98 -16.68 13.10 -2.83
CA THR A 98 -16.22 13.05 -4.22
C THR A 98 -15.17 14.13 -4.44
N VAL A 99 -14.09 13.79 -5.14
CA VAL A 99 -12.98 14.69 -5.48
C VAL A 99 -12.73 14.65 -6.98
N THR A 100 -12.35 15.80 -7.55
CA THR A 100 -11.94 15.88 -8.95
C THR A 100 -10.42 15.67 -9.02
N VAL A 101 -10.01 14.78 -9.89
CA VAL A 101 -8.59 14.40 -10.10
C VAL A 101 -8.25 14.50 -11.57
N GLU A 102 -7.11 15.11 -11.85
CA GLU A 102 -6.51 15.16 -13.19
C GLU A 102 -5.46 14.06 -13.32
N SER A 103 -5.54 13.32 -14.42
CA SER A 103 -4.60 12.22 -14.71
C SER A 103 -3.99 12.37 -16.08
N PRO A 104 -2.65 12.32 -16.18
CA PRO A 104 -1.96 12.27 -17.47
C PRO A 104 -2.04 10.84 -18.05
N LEU A 105 -1.62 10.69 -19.31
CA LEU A 105 -1.74 9.44 -20.07
C LEU A 105 -1.03 8.23 -19.44
N ASP A 106 -0.02 8.44 -18.63
CA ASP A 106 0.78 7.37 -18.00
C ASP A 106 0.39 7.07 -16.57
N GLU A 107 -0.65 7.73 -16.06
CA GLU A 107 -1.23 7.52 -14.73
C GLU A 107 -2.75 7.27 -14.81
N PHE A 108 -3.31 6.79 -13.74
CA PHE A 108 -4.74 6.79 -13.46
C PHE A 108 -4.94 7.14 -11.98
N PRO A 109 -6.09 7.66 -11.58
CA PRO A 109 -6.36 7.91 -10.17
C PRO A 109 -6.20 6.64 -9.36
N LEU A 110 -5.14 6.59 -8.57
CA LEU A 110 -4.84 5.53 -7.61
C LEU A 110 -4.64 6.17 -6.25
N PHE A 111 -5.42 5.73 -5.28
CA PHE A 111 -5.37 6.24 -3.93
C PHE A 111 -4.95 5.16 -2.95
N VAL A 112 -4.34 5.56 -1.86
CA VAL A 112 -3.94 4.68 -0.77
C VAL A 112 -4.51 5.19 0.55
N LYS A 113 -5.01 4.30 1.38
CA LYS A 113 -5.48 4.62 2.74
C LYS A 113 -4.33 5.14 3.59
N GLY A 114 -4.55 6.25 4.29
CA GLY A 114 -3.62 6.76 5.29
C GLY A 114 -3.63 5.92 6.57
N GLY A 115 -2.49 5.86 7.26
CA GLY A 115 -2.40 5.17 8.53
C GLY A 115 -2.22 3.66 8.44
N TYR A 116 -1.89 3.13 7.27
CA TYR A 116 -1.63 1.71 7.07
C TYR A 116 -0.22 1.47 6.54
N PRO A 117 0.45 0.38 6.95
CA PRO A 117 1.71 -0.04 6.35
C PRO A 117 1.45 -0.79 5.05
N LEU A 118 1.81 -0.20 3.92
CA LEU A 118 1.73 -0.80 2.59
C LEU A 118 3.05 -1.50 2.27
N PRO A 119 3.10 -2.84 2.20
CA PRO A 119 4.31 -3.57 1.83
C PRO A 119 4.58 -3.48 0.34
N MET A 120 5.80 -3.14 -0.01
CA MET A 120 6.30 -3.02 -1.37
C MET A 120 7.72 -3.62 -1.47
N GLN A 121 8.21 -3.79 -2.67
CA GLN A 121 9.59 -4.19 -2.93
C GLN A 121 10.26 -3.25 -3.93
N PRO A 122 11.59 -3.25 -4.03
CA PRO A 122 12.28 -2.62 -5.16
C PRO A 122 11.79 -3.18 -6.50
N TYR A 123 11.84 -2.36 -7.54
CA TYR A 123 11.49 -2.82 -8.87
C TYR A 123 12.38 -4.00 -9.30
N THR A 124 11.75 -5.03 -9.83
CA THR A 124 12.41 -6.17 -10.46
C THR A 124 11.85 -6.39 -11.87
N GLU A 125 12.69 -6.75 -12.83
CA GLU A 125 12.24 -7.00 -14.22
C GLU A 125 11.33 -8.22 -14.32
N ARG A 126 11.57 -9.22 -13.47
CA ARG A 126 10.74 -10.43 -13.35
C ARG A 126 10.13 -10.47 -11.95
N MET A 127 8.81 -10.51 -11.89
CA MET A 127 8.09 -10.66 -10.62
C MET A 127 8.36 -12.06 -10.04
N CYS A 128 8.45 -12.15 -8.72
CA CYS A 128 8.65 -13.40 -7.97
C CYS A 128 9.92 -14.20 -8.36
N SER A 129 10.90 -13.55 -8.98
CA SER A 129 12.14 -14.22 -9.43
C SER A 129 13.27 -14.20 -8.40
N THR A 130 13.17 -13.37 -7.38
CA THR A 130 14.18 -13.20 -6.34
C THR A 130 13.51 -13.20 -4.96
N PRO A 131 14.18 -13.76 -3.94
CA PRO A 131 13.69 -13.64 -2.57
C PRO A 131 13.52 -12.20 -2.14
N LEU A 132 12.54 -11.92 -1.30
CA LEU A 132 12.24 -10.59 -0.78
C LEU A 132 13.29 -10.19 0.28
N THR A 133 14.48 -9.82 -0.17
CA THR A 133 15.61 -9.43 0.69
C THR A 133 15.55 -7.98 1.13
N GLU A 134 14.77 -7.15 0.46
CA GLU A 134 14.46 -5.77 0.86
C GLU A 134 12.95 -5.57 0.83
N LEU A 135 12.38 -5.18 1.96
CA LEU A 135 10.96 -4.82 2.09
C LEU A 135 10.84 -3.30 2.24
N ILE A 136 10.06 -2.68 1.37
CA ILE A 136 9.66 -1.29 1.49
C ILE A 136 8.33 -1.26 2.23
N VAL A 137 8.25 -0.52 3.33
CA VAL A 137 7.01 -0.29 4.05
C VAL A 137 6.66 1.19 3.90
N ARG A 138 5.67 1.46 3.06
CA ARG A 138 5.21 2.83 2.80
C ARG A 138 3.99 3.13 3.65
N CYS A 139 4.08 4.19 4.46
CA CYS A 139 3.00 4.62 5.33
C CYS A 139 2.68 6.09 5.08
N TYR A 140 1.48 6.38 4.62
CA TYR A 140 0.96 7.74 4.56
C TYR A 140 0.38 8.14 5.92
N PRO A 141 0.35 9.44 6.27
CA PRO A 141 -0.16 9.89 7.56
C PRO A 141 -1.60 9.42 7.81
N GLY A 142 -1.82 8.81 8.97
CA GLY A 142 -3.13 8.40 9.43
C GLY A 142 -3.86 9.50 10.19
N SER A 143 -5.13 9.29 10.47
CA SER A 143 -5.94 10.13 11.35
C SER A 143 -5.41 10.06 12.79
N GLU A 144 -5.73 11.07 13.60
CA GLU A 144 -5.34 11.08 15.01
C GLU A 144 -5.93 9.88 15.75
N GLY A 145 -5.10 9.24 16.58
CA GLY A 145 -5.48 8.06 17.35
C GLY A 145 -5.62 6.77 16.55
N CYS A 146 -5.33 6.77 15.24
CA CYS A 146 -5.41 5.55 14.45
C CYS A 146 -4.36 4.52 14.86
N ASN A 147 -4.76 3.25 14.82
CA ASN A 147 -3.90 2.10 15.11
C ASN A 147 -4.30 0.95 14.17
N HIS A 148 -3.59 0.86 13.06
CA HIS A 148 -3.91 -0.09 12.01
C HIS A 148 -2.75 -1.05 11.76
N SER A 149 -3.09 -2.21 11.24
CA SER A 149 -2.11 -3.26 10.93
C SER A 149 -2.29 -3.81 9.52
N TYR A 150 -1.23 -4.39 9.02
CA TYR A 150 -1.23 -5.20 7.82
C TYR A 150 -0.32 -6.41 8.02
N THR A 151 -0.74 -7.57 7.55
CA THR A 151 0.06 -8.79 7.62
C THR A 151 0.62 -9.13 6.25
N LEU A 152 1.93 -9.09 6.14
CA LEU A 152 2.65 -9.61 4.98
C LEU A 152 2.65 -11.13 5.05
N TYR A 153 2.19 -11.80 3.99
CA TYR A 153 2.24 -13.24 3.81
C TYR A 153 3.34 -13.61 2.80
N GLU A 154 4.04 -14.69 3.07
CA GLU A 154 5.12 -15.22 2.23
C GLU A 154 5.15 -16.75 2.28
N ASP A 155 5.45 -17.35 1.15
CA ASP A 155 5.77 -18.76 0.99
C ASP A 155 6.84 -18.93 -0.10
N ASP A 156 7.11 -20.13 -0.59
CA ASP A 156 8.13 -20.37 -1.62
C ASP A 156 7.69 -19.89 -3.04
N GLY A 157 6.43 -19.52 -3.22
CA GLY A 157 5.85 -19.02 -4.48
C GLY A 157 5.84 -20.04 -5.62
N ILE A 158 6.15 -21.31 -5.38
CA ILE A 158 6.36 -22.33 -6.39
C ILE A 158 5.54 -23.59 -6.11
N THR A 159 5.54 -24.06 -4.87
CA THR A 159 4.93 -25.33 -4.48
C THR A 159 3.64 -25.11 -3.69
N THR A 160 2.93 -26.20 -3.40
CA THR A 160 1.74 -26.19 -2.53
C THR A 160 2.10 -26.48 -1.07
N ALA A 161 3.36 -26.34 -0.67
CA ALA A 161 3.85 -26.63 0.68
C ALA A 161 3.19 -25.72 1.75
N TYR A 162 2.69 -24.55 1.33
CA TYR A 162 1.89 -23.67 2.20
C TYR A 162 0.67 -24.38 2.79
N GLN A 163 0.08 -25.37 2.10
CA GLN A 163 -1.04 -26.18 2.61
C GLN A 163 -0.63 -27.09 3.77
N GLN A 164 0.66 -27.32 3.96
CA GLN A 164 1.25 -28.03 5.10
C GLN A 164 1.86 -27.09 6.14
N GLY A 165 1.58 -25.77 6.00
CA GLY A 165 2.05 -24.76 6.93
C GLY A 165 3.45 -24.18 6.62
N GLU A 166 4.04 -24.52 5.45
CA GLU A 166 5.30 -23.90 5.02
C GLU A 166 5.07 -22.49 4.48
N SER A 167 4.81 -21.57 5.37
CA SER A 167 4.61 -20.15 5.08
C SER A 167 5.09 -19.30 6.24
N ALA A 168 5.23 -18.01 6.02
CA ALA A 168 5.59 -17.05 7.04
C ALA A 168 4.68 -15.82 6.97
N SER A 169 4.35 -15.26 8.12
CA SER A 169 3.59 -14.02 8.23
C SER A 169 4.34 -12.99 9.05
N THR A 170 4.37 -11.74 8.57
CA THR A 170 4.99 -10.61 9.27
C THR A 170 3.93 -9.54 9.54
N LEU A 171 3.61 -9.34 10.82
CA LEU A 171 2.68 -8.29 11.22
C LEU A 171 3.42 -6.94 11.21
N MET A 172 2.80 -5.95 10.60
CA MET A 172 3.25 -4.56 10.60
C MET A 172 2.15 -3.68 11.17
N ASN A 173 2.52 -2.73 12.04
CA ASN A 173 1.58 -1.80 12.64
C ASN A 173 1.96 -0.36 12.34
N TYR A 174 0.96 0.47 12.12
CA TYR A 174 1.03 1.91 12.11
C TYR A 174 0.16 2.47 13.23
N ARG A 175 0.70 3.37 14.05
CA ARG A 175 -0.03 4.02 15.12
C ARG A 175 0.34 5.50 15.18
N LYS A 176 -0.65 6.36 15.36
CA LYS A 176 -0.48 7.79 15.54
C LYS A 176 -1.04 8.25 16.87
N GLU A 177 -0.23 8.98 17.64
CA GLU A 177 -0.57 9.56 18.94
C GLU A 177 -0.03 10.99 19.00
N GLY A 178 -0.90 11.97 18.88
CA GLY A 178 -0.52 13.38 18.77
C GLY A 178 0.43 13.60 17.58
N GLU A 179 1.55 14.21 17.84
CA GLU A 179 2.59 14.47 16.82
C GLU A 179 3.49 13.25 16.54
N GLN A 180 3.32 12.16 17.27
CA GLN A 180 4.17 10.97 17.13
C GLN A 180 3.52 9.91 16.24
N THR A 181 4.32 9.37 15.35
CA THR A 181 3.95 8.25 14.49
C THR A 181 4.89 7.08 14.78
N PHE A 182 4.30 5.91 14.99
CA PHE A 182 5.00 4.68 15.26
C PHE A 182 4.75 3.70 14.11
N VAL A 183 5.81 3.17 13.53
CA VAL A 183 5.76 2.05 12.59
C VAL A 183 6.52 0.91 13.22
N THR A 184 5.82 -0.21 13.45
CA THR A 184 6.40 -1.39 14.10
C THR A 184 6.33 -2.56 13.13
N ILE A 185 7.44 -3.24 12.93
CA ILE A 185 7.53 -4.48 12.16
C ILE A 185 7.87 -5.58 13.15
N HIS A 186 6.98 -6.56 13.27
CA HIS A 186 7.16 -7.67 14.19
C HIS A 186 8.02 -8.77 13.55
N PRO A 187 8.64 -9.64 14.37
CA PRO A 187 9.31 -10.82 13.86
C PRO A 187 8.37 -11.69 13.03
N ALA A 188 8.88 -12.27 11.95
CA ALA A 188 8.13 -13.22 11.14
C ALA A 188 7.74 -14.45 11.97
N LYS A 189 6.49 -14.90 11.80
CA LYS A 189 5.97 -16.14 12.37
C LYS A 189 5.86 -17.18 11.27
N GLY A 190 6.35 -18.38 11.53
CA GLY A 190 6.41 -19.45 10.54
C GLY A 190 7.72 -19.44 9.75
N SER A 191 7.85 -20.37 8.83
CA SER A 191 9.02 -20.51 7.96
C SER A 191 8.66 -21.29 6.71
N TYR A 192 9.42 -21.05 5.65
CA TYR A 192 9.28 -21.75 4.37
C TYR A 192 10.64 -21.95 3.72
N LYS A 193 10.74 -22.87 2.78
CA LYS A 193 11.95 -23.15 2.04
C LYS A 193 12.37 -21.95 1.18
N GLY A 194 13.57 -21.44 1.37
CA GLY A 194 14.08 -20.27 0.63
C GLY A 194 13.81 -18.92 1.30
N GLN A 195 13.23 -18.91 2.51
CA GLN A 195 13.03 -17.70 3.27
C GLN A 195 14.36 -16.96 3.51
N PRO A 196 14.42 -15.63 3.26
CA PRO A 196 15.62 -14.85 3.54
C PRO A 196 15.99 -14.88 5.02
N GLN A 197 17.25 -15.21 5.31
CA GLN A 197 17.79 -15.22 6.68
C GLN A 197 17.95 -13.80 7.25
N LYS A 198 18.15 -12.83 6.37
CA LYS A 198 18.26 -11.40 6.69
C LYS A 198 17.48 -10.60 5.66
N ARG A 199 16.84 -9.54 6.14
CA ARG A 199 16.07 -8.63 5.30
C ARG A 199 16.39 -7.19 5.66
N ALA A 200 16.61 -6.36 4.64
CA ALA A 200 16.65 -4.92 4.78
C ALA A 200 15.22 -4.36 4.80
N TYR A 201 15.00 -3.32 5.60
CA TYR A 201 13.73 -2.61 5.65
C TYR A 201 13.93 -1.16 5.26
N ARG A 202 13.13 -0.68 4.30
CA ARG A 202 13.05 0.72 3.93
C ARG A 202 11.70 1.26 4.34
N ILE A 203 11.68 2.17 5.30
CA ILE A 203 10.44 2.83 5.73
C ILE A 203 10.29 4.12 4.93
N GLU A 204 9.21 4.22 4.17
CA GLU A 204 8.87 5.42 3.41
C GLU A 204 7.65 6.10 4.06
N LEU A 205 7.82 7.37 4.40
CA LEU A 205 6.81 8.19 5.09
C LEU A 205 6.48 9.42 4.25
N PRO A 206 5.75 9.29 3.13
CA PRO A 206 5.36 10.42 2.30
C PRO A 206 4.49 11.41 3.09
N GLY A 207 4.68 12.70 2.88
CA GLY A 207 3.90 13.74 3.52
C GLY A 207 4.36 14.13 4.93
N ILE A 208 5.45 13.55 5.45
CA ILE A 208 6.08 14.01 6.69
C ILE A 208 6.88 15.28 6.39
N GLN A 209 6.77 16.27 7.30
CA GLN A 209 7.47 17.55 7.18
C GLN A 209 8.99 17.39 7.32
N ALA A 210 9.74 18.19 6.57
CA ALA A 210 11.19 18.28 6.71
C ALA A 210 11.56 18.70 8.16
N GLY A 211 12.60 18.06 8.72
CA GLY A 211 13.04 18.34 10.09
C GLY A 211 12.36 17.46 11.16
N THR A 212 11.43 16.57 10.80
CA THR A 212 10.86 15.60 11.74
C THR A 212 11.97 14.74 12.34
N LYS A 213 11.98 14.60 13.66
CA LYS A 213 12.95 13.73 14.36
C LYS A 213 12.53 12.27 14.21
N VAL A 214 13.43 11.45 13.69
CA VAL A 214 13.21 10.00 13.53
C VAL A 214 14.08 9.23 14.51
N LYS A 215 13.49 8.20 15.13
CA LYS A 215 14.21 7.22 15.97
C LYS A 215 13.95 5.82 15.43
N VAL A 216 15.01 5.02 15.36
CA VAL A 216 14.93 3.59 15.03
C VAL A 216 15.41 2.82 16.25
N ASN A 217 14.56 1.94 16.80
CA ASN A 217 14.84 1.17 18.02
C ASN A 217 15.36 2.08 19.17
N GLY A 218 14.74 3.25 19.34
CA GLY A 218 15.09 4.24 20.37
C GLY A 218 16.32 5.12 20.07
N LYS A 219 17.08 4.84 19.02
CA LYS A 219 18.26 5.63 18.62
C LYS A 219 17.87 6.69 17.60
N SER A 220 18.30 7.92 17.81
CA SER A 220 18.10 9.00 16.83
C SER A 220 18.91 8.72 15.56
N VAL A 221 18.26 8.88 14.42
CA VAL A 221 18.87 8.76 13.09
C VAL A 221 18.75 10.09 12.36
N SER A 222 19.80 10.47 11.60
CA SER A 222 19.72 11.59 10.67
C SER A 222 19.40 11.04 9.28
N TYR A 223 18.51 11.74 8.57
CA TYR A 223 18.17 11.42 7.19
C TYR A 223 18.37 12.65 6.32
N THR A 224 18.87 12.46 5.11
CA THR A 224 19.17 13.54 4.17
C THR A 224 18.02 13.81 3.19
N HIS A 225 17.05 12.92 3.10
CA HIS A 225 15.85 13.01 2.26
C HIS A 225 14.66 12.45 3.02
N LEU A 226 13.41 12.85 2.69
CA LEU A 226 12.14 12.35 3.25
C LEU A 226 11.86 10.85 2.94
N ARG A 227 12.91 10.09 2.69
CA ARG A 227 12.90 8.63 2.63
C ARG A 227 13.71 8.15 3.82
N ALA A 228 13.05 7.58 4.81
CA ALA A 228 13.76 6.90 5.88
C ALA A 228 14.45 5.67 5.27
N HIS A 229 15.77 5.66 5.26
CA HIS A 229 16.56 4.55 4.76
C HIS A 229 16.91 3.59 5.89
N GLU A 230 16.74 2.32 5.60
CA GLU A 230 17.35 1.11 6.17
C GLU A 230 17.43 0.96 7.70
N THR A 231 16.77 -0.08 8.17
CA THR A 231 17.23 -0.80 9.36
C THR A 231 17.54 -2.23 8.94
N VAL A 232 18.80 -2.63 9.06
CA VAL A 232 19.21 -4.05 9.02
C VAL A 232 18.91 -4.59 10.42
N LEU A 233 18.01 -5.54 10.54
CA LEU A 233 17.80 -6.33 11.75
C LEU A 233 18.69 -7.56 11.73
#